data_4e44a05acf4d80ac60c8fe63e4fa8f52
#
_entry.id   4e44a05acf4d80ac60c8fe63e4fa8f52
#
_cell.length_a   1.000
_cell.length_b   1.000
_cell.length_c   1.000
_cell.angle_alpha   90.00
_cell.angle_beta   90.00
_cell.angle_gamma   90.00
#
_symmetry.space_group_name_H-M   'P 1'
#
loop_
_entity.id
_entity.type
_entity.pdbx_description
1 polymer ?
#
loop_
_entity_poly.entity_id
_entity_poly.type
_entity_poly.pdbx_seq_one_letter_code
_entity_poly.pdbx_strand_id
1 'polypeptide(L)'
;MAGLRLDPFRREVFRDGRYVALTRKQFAVLEVLIDAGGGVVSAEQLLERAWDENADPFTNAVRITVSSLRKRLGEPWLILTVPGVGYRIGTDADG
;
A
#
# COMPACT_ATOMS: atom_id res chain seq x y z
N MET A 1 0.95 -3.81 -12.18
CA MET A 1 0.59 -2.40 -12.03
C MET A 1 1.80 -1.61 -11.57
N ALA A 2 2.19 -0.60 -12.30
CA ALA A 2 3.35 0.25 -11.99
C ALA A 2 4.62 -0.55 -11.67
N GLY A 3 4.86 -1.63 -12.39
CA GLY A 3 6.00 -2.51 -12.16
C GLY A 3 5.87 -3.42 -10.95
N LEU A 4 4.76 -3.33 -10.23
CA LEU A 4 4.50 -4.19 -9.08
C LEU A 4 3.80 -5.47 -9.50
N ARG A 5 4.26 -6.58 -8.95
CA ARG A 5 3.59 -7.86 -9.08
C ARG A 5 3.38 -8.42 -7.68
N LEU A 6 2.15 -8.75 -7.36
CA LEU A 6 1.78 -9.27 -6.05
C LEU A 6 1.18 -10.64 -6.22
N ASP A 7 1.71 -11.61 -5.48
CA ASP A 7 1.18 -12.96 -5.44
C ASP A 7 0.49 -13.16 -4.08
N PRO A 8 -0.84 -13.09 -4.03
CA PRO A 8 -1.56 -13.20 -2.76
C PRO A 8 -1.51 -14.61 -2.19
N PHE A 9 -1.32 -15.61 -3.05
CA PHE A 9 -1.25 -17.00 -2.62
C PHE A 9 0.05 -17.27 -1.87
N ARG A 10 1.19 -16.77 -2.40
CA ARG A 10 2.50 -16.93 -1.78
C ARG A 10 2.86 -15.77 -0.85
N ARG A 11 2.05 -14.73 -0.83
CA ARG A 11 2.31 -13.52 -0.05
C ARG A 11 3.64 -12.89 -0.43
N GLU A 12 3.91 -12.81 -1.73
CA GLU A 12 5.14 -12.26 -2.27
C GLU A 12 4.88 -11.04 -3.13
N VAL A 13 5.83 -10.11 -3.10
CA VAL A 13 5.77 -8.87 -3.88
C VAL A 13 7.08 -8.70 -4.63
N PHE A 14 6.96 -8.30 -5.89
CA PHE A 14 8.11 -7.99 -6.74
C PHE A 14 7.92 -6.60 -7.34
N ARG A 15 8.98 -5.84 -7.35
CA ARG A 15 9.01 -4.56 -8.05
C ARG A 15 10.05 -4.64 -9.15
N ASP A 16 9.59 -4.47 -10.41
CA ASP A 16 10.45 -4.57 -11.60
C ASP A 16 11.29 -5.85 -11.60
N GLY A 17 10.66 -6.95 -11.19
CA GLY A 17 11.29 -8.26 -11.15
C GLY A 17 12.10 -8.54 -9.89
N ARG A 18 12.27 -7.56 -9.01
CA ARG A 18 13.04 -7.71 -7.77
C ARG A 18 12.13 -8.03 -6.60
N TYR A 19 12.46 -9.06 -5.85
CA TYR A 19 11.72 -9.44 -4.65
C TYR A 19 11.79 -8.34 -3.58
N VAL A 20 10.64 -8.03 -2.99
CA VAL A 20 10.56 -7.04 -1.91
C VAL A 20 10.00 -7.73 -0.67
N ALA A 21 10.81 -7.77 0.40
CA ALA A 21 10.38 -8.36 1.66
C ALA A 21 9.47 -7.37 2.41
N LEU A 22 8.25 -7.80 2.73
CA LEU A 22 7.29 -6.97 3.45
C LEU A 22 6.82 -7.67 4.72
N THR A 23 6.47 -6.86 5.72
CA THR A 23 5.77 -7.37 6.88
C THR A 23 4.34 -7.73 6.49
N ARG A 24 3.67 -8.51 7.34
CA ARG A 24 2.27 -8.88 7.10
C ARG A 24 1.39 -7.64 6.91
N LYS A 25 1.58 -6.62 7.72
CA LYS A 25 0.77 -5.40 7.66
C LYS A 25 1.07 -4.58 6.42
N GLN A 26 2.35 -4.48 6.04
CA GLN A 26 2.75 -3.79 4.82
C GLN A 26 2.14 -4.48 3.59
N PHE A 27 2.17 -5.82 3.58
CA PHE A 27 1.57 -6.59 2.49
C PHE A 27 0.06 -6.33 2.40
N ALA A 28 -0.64 -6.34 3.54
CA ALA A 28 -2.08 -6.12 3.58
C ALA A 28 -2.45 -4.74 3.03
N VAL A 29 -1.72 -3.70 3.41
CA VAL A 29 -1.96 -2.35 2.90
C VAL A 29 -1.72 -2.29 1.40
N LEU A 30 -0.62 -2.85 0.93
CA LEU A 30 -0.31 -2.84 -0.50
C LEU A 30 -1.37 -3.58 -1.31
N GLU A 31 -1.83 -4.72 -0.81
CA GLU A 31 -2.87 -5.52 -1.47
C GLU A 31 -4.16 -4.70 -1.66
N VAL A 32 -4.59 -3.99 -0.61
CA VAL A 32 -5.77 -3.13 -0.69
C VAL A 32 -5.58 -2.05 -1.77
N LEU A 33 -4.42 -1.42 -1.80
CA LEU A 33 -4.13 -0.37 -2.77
C LEU A 33 -4.09 -0.90 -4.20
N ILE A 34 -3.52 -2.07 -4.41
CA ILE A 34 -3.46 -2.70 -5.74
C ILE A 34 -4.85 -3.10 -6.19
N ASP A 35 -5.66 -3.67 -5.30
CA ASP A 35 -7.04 -4.07 -5.62
C ASP A 35 -7.90 -2.88 -6.01
N ALA A 36 -7.57 -1.69 -5.54
CA ALA A 36 -8.29 -0.47 -5.91
C ALA A 36 -7.96 0.00 -7.34
N GLY A 37 -6.97 -0.63 -8.00
CA GLY A 37 -6.67 -0.38 -9.40
C GLY A 37 -6.22 1.05 -9.72
N GLY A 38 -5.58 1.72 -8.78
CA GLY A 38 -5.19 3.12 -8.92
C GLY A 38 -6.18 4.11 -8.32
N GLY A 39 -7.32 3.62 -7.85
CA GLY A 39 -8.29 4.46 -7.14
C GLY A 39 -7.78 4.85 -5.76
N VAL A 40 -8.31 5.95 -5.24
CA VAL A 40 -7.92 6.45 -3.92
C VAL A 40 -8.59 5.62 -2.83
N VAL A 41 -7.80 5.21 -1.85
CA VAL A 41 -8.28 4.49 -0.67
C VAL A 41 -8.01 5.38 0.54
N SER A 42 -9.05 5.67 1.33
CA SER A 42 -8.88 6.51 2.51
C SER A 42 -8.13 5.79 3.62
N ALA A 43 -7.56 6.55 4.55
CA ALA A 43 -6.92 5.96 5.72
C ALA A 43 -7.89 5.10 6.50
N GLU A 44 -9.15 5.53 6.59
CA GLU A 44 -10.19 4.78 7.29
C GLU A 44 -10.46 3.44 6.62
N GLN A 45 -10.53 3.42 5.28
CA GLN A 45 -10.72 2.18 4.53
C GLN A 45 -9.53 1.23 4.70
N LEU A 46 -8.31 1.76 4.71
CA LEU A 46 -7.12 0.96 4.97
C LEU A 46 -7.16 0.37 6.36
N LEU A 47 -7.57 1.17 7.34
CA LEU A 47 -7.68 0.71 8.72
C LEU A 47 -8.69 -0.43 8.84
N GLU A 48 -9.84 -0.30 8.19
CA GLU A 48 -10.87 -1.35 8.20
C GLU A 48 -10.39 -2.65 7.56
N ARG A 49 -9.69 -2.54 6.43
CA ARG A 49 -9.35 -3.71 5.62
C ARG A 49 -8.05 -4.39 6.03
N ALA A 50 -7.08 -3.62 6.54
CA ALA A 50 -5.75 -4.13 6.86
C ALA A 50 -5.53 -4.33 8.35
N TRP A 51 -6.35 -3.74 9.20
CA TRP A 51 -6.28 -3.91 10.65
C TRP A 51 -7.53 -4.60 11.16
N ASP A 52 -7.51 -5.06 12.41
CA ASP A 52 -8.67 -5.72 13.00
C ASP A 52 -9.70 -4.69 13.49
N GLU A 53 -10.85 -5.20 13.94
CA GLU A 53 -11.97 -4.36 14.38
C GLU A 53 -11.66 -3.48 15.58
N ASN A 54 -10.62 -3.84 16.34
CA ASN A 54 -10.24 -3.12 17.56
C ASN A 54 -9.22 -2.03 17.29
N ALA A 55 -8.83 -1.83 16.03
CA ALA A 55 -7.86 -0.79 15.69
C ALA A 55 -8.43 0.59 16.01
N ASP A 56 -7.62 1.41 16.68
CA ASP A 56 -8.01 2.76 17.05
C ASP A 56 -8.07 3.65 15.80
N PRO A 57 -9.22 4.24 15.46
CA PRO A 57 -9.35 5.08 14.28
C PRO A 57 -8.53 6.37 14.34
N PHE A 58 -8.06 6.74 15.53
CA PHE A 58 -7.23 7.93 15.71
C PHE A 58 -5.74 7.62 15.71
N THR A 59 -5.38 6.35 15.47
CA THR A 59 -3.97 5.95 15.44
C THR A 59 -3.27 6.47 14.19
N ASN A 60 -1.95 6.64 14.29
CA ASN A 60 -1.10 6.95 13.14
C ASN A 60 -0.61 5.68 12.43
N ALA A 61 -1.17 4.52 12.76
CA ALA A 61 -0.69 3.24 12.24
C ALA A 61 -0.68 3.18 10.71
N VAL A 62 -1.73 3.71 10.06
CA VAL A 62 -1.80 3.73 8.59
C VAL A 62 -0.65 4.55 8.02
N ARG A 63 -0.45 5.77 8.52
CA ARG A 63 0.61 6.66 8.05
C ARG A 63 1.99 6.04 8.24
N ILE A 64 2.23 5.44 9.40
CA ILE A 64 3.50 4.79 9.70
C ILE A 64 3.74 3.61 8.77
N THR A 65 2.73 2.79 8.55
CA THR A 65 2.82 1.63 7.67
C THR A 65 3.07 2.05 6.22
N VAL A 66 2.36 3.07 5.74
CA VAL A 66 2.56 3.59 4.38
C VAL A 66 3.98 4.12 4.23
N SER A 67 4.48 4.86 5.21
CA SER A 67 5.84 5.39 5.18
C SER A 67 6.88 4.27 5.09
N SER A 68 6.74 3.23 5.92
CA SER A 68 7.67 2.10 5.90
C SER A 68 7.56 1.29 4.62
N LEU A 69 6.33 1.14 4.09
CA LEU A 69 6.09 0.44 2.84
C LEU A 69 6.76 1.16 1.67
N ARG A 70 6.67 2.49 1.62
CA ARG A 70 7.35 3.28 0.60
C ARG A 70 8.85 3.02 0.60
N LYS A 71 9.45 2.96 1.79
CA LYS A 71 10.89 2.70 1.91
C LYS A 71 11.26 1.31 1.41
N ARG A 72 10.42 0.32 1.70
CA ARG A 72 10.66 -1.05 1.24
C ARG A 72 10.55 -1.17 -0.28
N LEU A 73 9.54 -0.52 -0.86
CA LEU A 73 9.36 -0.54 -2.30
C LEU A 73 10.43 0.26 -3.04
N GLY A 74 10.97 1.29 -2.40
CA GLY A 74 12.01 2.12 -2.97
C GLY A 74 11.50 3.22 -3.87
N GLU A 75 12.44 4.02 -4.38
CA GLU A 75 12.12 5.14 -5.27
C GLU A 75 12.11 4.70 -6.72
N PRO A 76 11.36 5.39 -7.59
CA PRO A 76 10.39 6.44 -7.26
C PRO A 76 9.20 5.86 -6.49
N TRP A 77 8.64 6.66 -5.58
CA TRP A 77 7.53 6.19 -4.74
C TRP A 77 6.30 5.90 -5.57
N LEU A 78 5.76 4.69 -5.38
CA LEU A 78 4.57 4.24 -6.08
C LEU A 78 3.28 4.53 -5.32
N ILE A 79 3.39 4.68 -3.99
CA ILE A 79 2.22 5.03 -3.18
C ILE A 79 2.17 6.54 -3.05
N LEU A 80 1.14 7.13 -3.64
CA LEU A 80 0.95 8.57 -3.65
C LEU A 80 -0.04 8.98 -2.59
N THR A 81 0.21 10.12 -1.94
CA THR A 81 -0.73 10.71 -1.01
C THR A 81 -1.64 11.66 -1.78
N VAL A 82 -2.95 11.50 -1.59
CA VAL A 82 -3.92 12.46 -2.10
C VAL A 82 -4.39 13.26 -0.88
N PRO A 83 -3.90 14.51 -0.72
CA PRO A 83 -4.14 15.27 0.50
C PRO A 83 -5.63 15.38 0.86
N GLY A 84 -5.94 15.10 2.12
CA GLY A 84 -7.30 15.16 2.62
C GLY A 84 -8.21 14.03 2.17
N VAL A 85 -7.73 13.11 1.32
CA VAL A 85 -8.54 12.02 0.78
C VAL A 85 -7.98 10.65 1.16
N GLY A 86 -6.71 10.39 0.84
CA GLY A 86 -6.11 9.09 1.15
C GLY A 86 -4.86 8.79 0.35
N TYR A 87 -4.75 7.55 -0.08
CA TYR A 87 -3.56 7.04 -0.78
C TYR A 87 -3.97 6.28 -2.03
N ARG A 88 -3.08 6.22 -3.01
CA ARG A 88 -3.29 5.42 -4.21
C ARG A 88 -1.97 4.96 -4.78
N ILE A 89 -2.03 3.90 -5.58
CA ILE A 89 -0.86 3.46 -6.35
C ILE A 89 -0.79 4.33 -7.60
N GLY A 90 0.38 4.89 -7.85
CA GLY A 90 0.65 5.60 -9.10
C GLY A 90 0.69 4.59 -10.25
N THR A 91 0.24 5.02 -11.42
CA THR A 91 0.32 4.20 -12.63
C THR A 91 1.34 4.81 -13.57
N ASP A 92 1.68 4.10 -14.64
CA ASP A 92 2.61 4.62 -15.63
C ASP A 92 2.11 5.93 -16.25
N ALA A 93 0.80 6.12 -16.29
CA ALA A 93 0.21 7.35 -16.80
C ALA A 93 0.41 8.54 -15.86
N ASP A 94 0.68 8.29 -14.60
CA ASP A 94 0.89 9.33 -13.59
C ASP A 94 2.37 9.69 -13.42
N GLY A 95 3.23 8.85 -13.96
CA GLY A 95 4.66 8.96 -13.78
C GLY A 95 5.35 9.98 -14.63
#